data_23345256e2d8733dd71351ca39e458d4
#
_entry.id   23345256e2d8733dd71351ca39e458d4
#
_cell.length_a   1.000
_cell.length_b   1.000
_cell.length_c   1.000
_cell.angle_alpha   90.00
_cell.angle_beta   90.00
_cell.angle_gamma   90.00
#
_symmetry.space_group_name_H-M   'P 1'
#
loop_
_entity.id
_entity.type
_entity.pdbx_description
1 polymer ?
#
loop_
_entity_poly.entity_id
_entity_poly.type
_entity_poly.pdbx_seq_one_letter_code
_entity_poly.pdbx_strand_id
1 'polypeptide(L)'
;MKAAIKFQYSGDDTDGYEIRILAGDREAWVGGSLARNNGLGDLVRAATAIATGQWTVDMWHGEGTPCHRVRFSIVRVESNGAADQQWGVRVEVHDAAAFDRLVQPPRIDLIVPSALALAEIVYSDTAPDVT
;
A
#
# COMPACT_ATOMS: atom_id res chain seq x y z
N MET A 1 -16.26 -11.19 -6.55
CA MET A 1 -15.41 -10.21 -7.27
C MET A 1 -14.04 -10.18 -6.62
N LYS A 2 -13.00 -10.35 -7.42
CA LYS A 2 -11.64 -10.28 -6.89
C LYS A 2 -11.29 -8.84 -6.54
N ALA A 3 -10.65 -8.66 -5.38
CA ALA A 3 -10.10 -7.37 -5.05
C ALA A 3 -8.97 -7.01 -6.04
N ALA A 4 -8.88 -5.73 -6.42
CA ALA A 4 -7.85 -5.27 -7.35
C ALA A 4 -6.46 -5.39 -6.73
N ILE A 5 -6.37 -5.36 -5.41
CA ILE A 5 -5.11 -5.43 -4.68
C ILE A 5 -5.31 -6.29 -3.42
N LYS A 6 -4.26 -6.97 -3.01
CA LYS A 6 -4.26 -7.77 -1.79
C LYS A 6 -2.94 -7.58 -1.06
N PHE A 7 -3.01 -7.51 0.26
CA PHE A 7 -1.85 -7.41 1.14
C PHE A 7 -1.74 -8.67 1.98
N GLN A 8 -0.57 -9.29 1.99
CA GLN A 8 -0.28 -10.46 2.82
C GLN A 8 0.87 -10.13 3.74
N TYR A 9 0.58 -10.01 5.02
CA TYR A 9 1.58 -9.73 6.03
C TYR A 9 2.13 -11.03 6.60
N SER A 10 3.44 -11.11 6.75
CA SER A 10 4.07 -12.14 7.56
C SER A 10 5.12 -11.50 8.44
N GLY A 11 5.01 -11.74 9.74
CA GLY A 11 5.96 -11.25 10.72
C GLY A 11 6.60 -12.42 11.42
N ASP A 12 7.89 -12.25 11.70
CA ASP A 12 8.65 -13.21 12.48
C ASP A 12 8.76 -12.67 13.91
N ASP A 13 8.64 -13.55 14.89
CA ASP A 13 8.76 -13.19 16.30
C ASP A 13 10.14 -12.61 16.66
N THR A 14 11.12 -12.74 15.77
CA THR A 14 12.47 -12.31 16.06
C THR A 14 12.74 -10.88 15.64
N ASP A 15 12.70 -10.54 14.34
CA ASP A 15 13.22 -9.24 13.93
C ASP A 15 12.56 -8.61 12.71
N GLY A 16 11.91 -9.38 11.88
CA GLY A 16 11.51 -8.90 10.58
C GLY A 16 10.04 -9.06 10.27
N TYR A 17 9.59 -8.28 9.31
CA TYR A 17 8.28 -8.45 8.71
C TYR A 17 8.40 -8.33 7.20
N GLU A 18 7.40 -8.84 6.52
CA GLU A 18 7.30 -8.77 5.07
C GLU A 18 5.84 -8.57 4.69
N ILE A 19 5.61 -7.70 3.74
CA ILE A 19 4.28 -7.50 3.17
C ILE A 19 4.38 -7.84 1.68
N ARG A 20 3.63 -8.84 1.27
CA ARG A 20 3.49 -9.20 -0.13
C ARG A 20 2.29 -8.48 -0.67
N ILE A 21 2.48 -7.71 -1.73
CA ILE A 21 1.43 -6.91 -2.34
C ILE A 21 1.14 -7.52 -3.71
N LEU A 22 -0.10 -7.97 -3.89
CA LEU A 22 -0.55 -8.61 -5.12
C LEU A 22 -1.52 -7.69 -5.84
N ALA A 23 -1.28 -7.47 -7.12
CA ALA A 23 -2.11 -6.60 -7.95
C ALA A 23 -2.21 -7.20 -9.34
N GLY A 24 -3.28 -7.97 -9.58
CA GLY A 24 -3.44 -8.69 -10.82
C GLY A 24 -2.34 -9.73 -11.00
N ASP A 25 -1.57 -9.60 -12.09
CA ASP A 25 -0.42 -10.45 -12.38
C ASP A 25 0.90 -9.88 -11.82
N ARG A 26 0.83 -8.77 -11.10
CA ARG A 26 2.01 -8.14 -10.52
C ARG A 26 2.12 -8.43 -9.04
N GLU A 27 3.34 -8.44 -8.58
CA GLU A 27 3.66 -8.76 -7.19
C GLU A 27 4.85 -7.92 -6.74
N ALA A 28 4.78 -7.43 -5.52
CA ALA A 28 5.89 -6.73 -4.89
C ALA A 28 6.02 -7.19 -3.44
N TRP A 29 7.25 -7.20 -2.95
CA TRP A 29 7.57 -7.53 -1.58
C TRP A 29 8.20 -6.32 -0.92
N VAL A 30 7.64 -5.89 0.19
CA VAL A 30 8.23 -4.84 1.00
C VAL A 30 8.39 -5.37 2.42
N GLY A 31 9.40 -4.90 3.09
CA GLY A 31 9.63 -5.39 4.45
C GLY A 31 10.70 -4.60 5.16
N GLY A 32 10.94 -4.98 6.39
CA GLY A 32 11.94 -4.32 7.20
C GLY A 32 12.08 -4.95 8.57
N SER A 33 12.82 -4.26 9.42
CA SER A 33 13.02 -4.65 10.80
C SER A 33 11.90 -4.13 11.68
N LEU A 34 11.36 -4.98 12.54
CA LEU A 34 10.35 -4.56 13.53
C LEU A 34 10.91 -3.54 14.53
N ALA A 35 12.23 -3.49 14.70
CA ALA A 35 12.86 -2.49 15.55
C ALA A 35 12.79 -1.09 14.96
N ARG A 36 12.67 -0.96 13.64
CA ARG A 36 12.65 0.33 12.94
C ARG A 36 11.31 0.68 12.32
N ASN A 37 10.53 -0.33 11.97
CA ASN A 37 9.27 -0.13 11.27
C ASN A 37 8.18 -0.97 11.93
N ASN A 38 7.02 -0.37 12.11
CA ASN A 38 5.82 -1.12 12.44
C ASN A 38 5.02 -1.31 11.16
N GLY A 39 5.47 -2.26 10.31
CA GLY A 39 4.94 -2.43 8.97
C GLY A 39 3.43 -2.62 8.92
N LEU A 40 2.89 -3.48 9.79
CA LEU A 40 1.45 -3.71 9.85
C LEU A 40 0.71 -2.46 10.32
N GLY A 41 1.18 -1.84 11.41
CA GLY A 41 0.57 -0.62 11.94
C GLY A 41 0.68 0.55 10.98
N ASP A 42 1.79 0.66 10.28
CA ASP A 42 1.97 1.72 9.27
C ASP A 42 1.02 1.55 8.10
N LEU A 43 0.80 0.31 7.65
CA LEU A 43 -0.14 0.02 6.57
C LEU A 43 -1.57 0.40 6.97
N VAL A 44 -1.99 0.01 8.18
CA VAL A 44 -3.32 0.34 8.69
C VAL A 44 -3.48 1.85 8.87
N ARG A 45 -2.46 2.53 9.42
CA ARG A 45 -2.49 3.98 9.58
C ARG A 45 -2.57 4.72 8.25
N ALA A 46 -1.82 4.25 7.26
CA ALA A 46 -1.84 4.88 5.93
C ALA A 46 -3.21 4.75 5.27
N ALA A 47 -3.81 3.57 5.33
CA ALA A 47 -5.15 3.35 4.80
C ALA A 47 -6.19 4.21 5.51
N THR A 48 -6.09 4.31 6.84
CA THR A 48 -6.98 5.13 7.65
C THR A 48 -6.81 6.62 7.32
N ALA A 49 -5.57 7.08 7.17
CA ALA A 49 -5.29 8.48 6.84
C ALA A 49 -5.90 8.87 5.49
N ILE A 50 -5.76 8.03 4.48
CA ILE A 50 -6.38 8.27 3.17
C ILE A 50 -7.91 8.27 3.29
N ALA A 51 -8.47 7.32 4.04
CA ALA A 51 -9.93 7.24 4.22
C ALA A 51 -10.49 8.43 5.00
N THR A 52 -9.67 9.09 5.82
CA THR A 52 -10.10 10.25 6.62
C THR A 52 -9.71 11.59 6.03
N GLY A 53 -9.21 11.61 4.80
CA GLY A 53 -9.08 12.84 4.04
C GLY A 53 -7.68 13.31 3.68
N GLN A 54 -6.64 12.57 4.03
CA GLN A 54 -5.30 12.93 3.55
C GLN A 54 -5.18 12.65 2.04
N TRP A 55 -4.50 13.54 1.33
CA TRP A 55 -4.37 13.44 -0.12
C TRP A 55 -3.28 12.45 -0.55
N THR A 56 -2.22 12.34 0.22
CA THR A 56 -1.08 11.48 -0.09
C THR A 56 -0.46 11.00 1.20
N VAL A 57 -0.14 9.70 1.26
CA VAL A 57 0.55 9.08 2.39
C VAL A 57 1.65 8.19 1.84
N ASP A 58 2.85 8.37 2.34
CA ASP A 58 4.01 7.53 2.00
C ASP A 58 4.36 6.62 3.18
N MET A 59 4.68 5.37 2.84
CA MET A 59 5.27 4.43 3.76
C MET A 59 6.63 4.02 3.21
N TRP A 60 7.63 4.02 4.08
CA TRP A 60 8.96 3.55 3.74
C TRP A 60 9.26 2.27 4.49
N HIS A 61 9.69 1.25 3.76
CA HIS A 61 10.00 -0.06 4.30
C HIS A 61 11.43 -0.44 3.96
N GLY A 62 12.17 -0.93 4.94
CA GLY A 62 13.56 -1.35 4.77
C GLY A 62 14.40 -1.03 5.98
N GLU A 63 15.62 -1.56 6.00
CA GLU A 63 16.57 -1.32 7.08
C GLU A 63 17.68 -0.35 6.68
N GLY A 64 17.47 0.38 5.60
CA GLY A 64 18.47 1.27 5.04
C GLY A 64 18.30 1.32 3.55
N THR A 65 19.38 1.19 2.80
CA THR A 65 19.32 1.14 1.34
C THR A 65 19.78 -0.24 0.86
N PRO A 66 19.07 -0.89 -0.08
CA PRO A 66 17.86 -0.42 -0.73
C PRO A 66 16.64 -0.51 0.18
N CYS A 67 15.63 0.28 -0.13
CA CYS A 67 14.37 0.30 0.59
C CYS A 67 13.22 0.37 -0.42
N HIS A 68 11.98 0.44 0.09
CA HIS A 68 10.80 0.50 -0.75
C HIS A 68 9.89 1.62 -0.27
N ARG A 69 9.28 2.32 -1.21
CA ARG A 69 8.24 3.30 -0.91
C ARG A 69 6.90 2.79 -1.40
N VAL A 70 5.91 2.77 -0.51
CA VAL A 70 4.51 2.53 -0.85
C VAL A 70 3.77 3.84 -0.69
N ARG A 71 3.14 4.33 -1.74
CA ARG A 71 2.40 5.59 -1.73
C ARG A 71 0.94 5.34 -2.04
N PHE A 72 0.08 5.92 -1.22
CA PHE A 72 -1.35 6.04 -1.49
C PHE A 72 -1.65 7.50 -1.81
N SER A 73 -2.29 7.77 -2.94
CA SER A 73 -2.63 9.13 -3.37
C SER A 73 -4.08 9.18 -3.84
N ILE A 74 -4.80 10.20 -3.41
CA ILE A 74 -6.14 10.45 -3.94
C ILE A 74 -5.99 11.01 -5.34
N VAL A 75 -6.66 10.40 -6.29
CA VAL A 75 -6.63 10.81 -7.69
C VAL A 75 -8.05 10.89 -8.24
N ARG A 76 -8.22 11.76 -9.22
CA ARG A 76 -9.50 11.89 -9.91
C ARG A 76 -9.59 10.81 -10.98
N VAL A 77 -10.69 10.07 -10.98
CA VAL A 77 -10.95 9.02 -11.95
C VAL A 77 -12.07 9.48 -12.87
N GLU A 78 -11.77 9.52 -14.18
CA GLU A 78 -12.81 9.81 -15.17
C GLU A 78 -13.68 8.59 -15.34
N SER A 79 -14.98 8.78 -15.12
CA SER A 79 -15.95 7.75 -15.47
C SER A 79 -16.56 8.06 -16.82
N ASN A 80 -16.69 7.05 -17.68
CA ASN A 80 -17.23 7.21 -19.03
C ASN A 80 -18.62 7.81 -19.00
N GLY A 81 -18.74 9.07 -19.43
CA GLY A 81 -20.02 9.71 -19.67
C GLY A 81 -20.81 10.14 -18.44
N ALA A 82 -20.30 9.96 -17.24
CA ALA A 82 -20.99 10.42 -16.05
C ALA A 82 -20.53 11.84 -15.71
N ALA A 83 -21.49 12.68 -15.33
CA ALA A 83 -21.20 14.02 -14.86
C ALA A 83 -20.50 14.03 -13.50
N ASP A 84 -20.55 12.90 -12.79
CA ASP A 84 -20.01 12.78 -11.44
C ASP A 84 -18.54 12.37 -11.49
N GLN A 85 -17.70 13.24 -10.94
CA GLN A 85 -16.28 12.93 -10.80
C GLN A 85 -16.09 11.97 -9.64
N GLN A 86 -15.45 10.85 -9.91
CA GLN A 86 -15.13 9.89 -8.87
C GLN A 86 -13.69 10.06 -8.43
N TRP A 87 -13.47 9.86 -7.15
CA TRP A 87 -12.15 9.89 -6.56
C TRP A 87 -11.70 8.47 -6.25
N GLY A 88 -10.56 8.09 -6.79
CA GLY A 88 -9.93 6.82 -6.49
C GLY A 88 -8.65 7.01 -5.70
N VAL A 89 -7.99 5.90 -5.40
CA VAL A 89 -6.69 5.91 -4.74
C VAL A 89 -5.68 5.23 -5.65
N ARG A 90 -4.64 5.96 -6.00
CA ARG A 90 -3.51 5.37 -6.71
C ARG A 90 -2.57 4.74 -5.69
N VAL A 91 -2.22 3.48 -5.94
CA VAL A 91 -1.27 2.73 -5.12
C VAL A 91 -0.01 2.52 -5.95
N GLU A 92 1.11 3.04 -5.46
CA GLU A 92 2.41 2.91 -6.12
C GLU A 92 3.39 2.23 -5.19
N VAL A 93 4.10 1.23 -5.70
CA VAL A 93 5.19 0.58 -4.97
C VAL A 93 6.46 0.73 -5.79
N HIS A 94 7.45 1.42 -5.23
CA HIS A 94 8.74 1.64 -5.86
C HIS A 94 9.85 1.02 -5.04
N ASP A 95 10.80 0.40 -5.72
CA ASP A 95 12.12 0.17 -5.12
C ASP A 95 12.83 1.51 -5.05
N ALA A 96 13.67 1.69 -4.05
CA ALA A 96 14.42 2.93 -3.86
C ALA A 96 15.87 2.60 -3.50
N ALA A 97 16.80 3.20 -4.23
CA ALA A 97 18.22 3.11 -3.90
C ALA A 97 18.55 3.96 -2.67
N ALA A 98 17.76 5.02 -2.44
CA ALA A 98 17.83 5.89 -1.29
C ALA A 98 16.45 6.55 -1.13
N PHE A 99 16.21 7.26 -0.01
CA PHE A 99 14.90 7.87 0.25
C PHE A 99 14.46 8.87 -0.81
N ASP A 100 15.39 9.45 -1.55
CA ASP A 100 15.11 10.41 -2.62
C ASP A 100 15.34 9.84 -4.02
N ARG A 101 15.67 8.56 -4.16
CA ARG A 101 16.02 7.95 -5.43
C ARG A 101 15.18 6.72 -5.71
N LEU A 102 14.03 6.96 -6.30
CA LEU A 102 13.14 5.88 -6.69
C LEU A 102 13.62 5.21 -7.96
N VAL A 103 13.46 3.89 -8.02
CA VAL A 103 13.72 3.10 -9.22
C VAL A 103 12.46 3.11 -10.06
N GLN A 104 12.59 3.50 -11.32
CA GLN A 104 11.47 3.53 -12.28
C GLN A 104 11.58 2.36 -13.25
N PRO A 105 10.46 1.81 -13.71
CA PRO A 105 9.09 2.11 -13.32
C PRO A 105 8.74 1.50 -11.96
N PRO A 106 7.59 1.88 -11.36
CA PRO A 106 7.14 1.24 -10.13
C PRO A 106 6.83 -0.23 -10.37
N ARG A 107 7.00 -1.04 -9.32
CA ARG A 107 6.63 -2.46 -9.38
C ARG A 107 5.13 -2.65 -9.44
N ILE A 108 4.41 -1.80 -8.74
CA ILE A 108 2.95 -1.78 -8.74
C ILE A 108 2.50 -0.34 -8.93
N ASP A 109 1.55 -0.14 -9.81
CA ASP A 109 0.91 1.15 -10.06
C ASP A 109 -0.51 0.87 -10.52
N LEU A 110 -1.47 1.07 -9.64
CA LEU A 110 -2.87 0.83 -9.96
C LEU A 110 -3.77 1.80 -9.21
N ILE A 111 -5.03 1.86 -9.63
CA ILE A 111 -6.03 2.70 -8.99
C ILE A 111 -7.11 1.82 -8.37
N VAL A 112 -7.33 1.99 -7.07
CA VAL A 112 -8.43 1.39 -6.34
C VAL A 112 -9.61 2.36 -6.40
N PRO A 113 -10.86 1.86 -6.54
CA PRO A 113 -12.01 2.74 -6.81
C PRO A 113 -12.28 3.83 -5.78
N SER A 114 -11.92 3.63 -4.51
CA SER A 114 -12.14 4.64 -3.49
C SER A 114 -11.22 4.42 -2.30
N ALA A 115 -11.05 5.47 -1.50
CA ALA A 115 -10.28 5.37 -0.25
C ALA A 115 -10.92 4.39 0.73
N LEU A 116 -12.25 4.37 0.79
CA LEU A 116 -12.96 3.43 1.66
C LEU A 116 -12.73 1.99 1.21
N ALA A 117 -12.76 1.74 -0.11
CA ALA A 117 -12.48 0.40 -0.64
C ALA A 117 -11.07 -0.06 -0.29
N LEU A 118 -10.08 0.84 -0.40
CA LEU A 118 -8.72 0.51 0.00
C LEU A 118 -8.63 0.20 1.50
N ALA A 119 -9.27 1.01 2.33
CA ALA A 119 -9.27 0.79 3.78
C ALA A 119 -9.92 -0.55 4.14
N GLU A 120 -11.03 -0.90 3.50
CA GLU A 120 -11.69 -2.19 3.73
C GLU A 120 -10.78 -3.36 3.35
N ILE A 121 -10.06 -3.25 2.22
CA ILE A 121 -9.11 -4.29 1.79
C ILE A 121 -7.99 -4.43 2.83
N VAL A 122 -7.39 -3.32 3.25
CA VAL A 122 -6.29 -3.35 4.23
C VAL A 122 -6.77 -3.92 5.56
N TYR A 123 -7.92 -3.48 6.06
CA TYR A 123 -8.44 -3.96 7.34
C TYR A 123 -8.78 -5.46 7.27
N SER A 124 -9.35 -5.91 6.17
CA SER A 124 -9.67 -7.32 5.97
C SER A 124 -8.40 -8.18 5.88
N ASP A 125 -7.41 -7.71 5.12
CA ASP A 125 -6.18 -8.47 4.88
C ASP A 125 -5.25 -8.49 6.09
N THR A 126 -5.38 -7.53 6.99
CA THR A 126 -4.57 -7.44 8.20
C THR A 126 -5.28 -7.88 9.46
N ALA A 127 -6.55 -8.25 9.37
CA ALA A 127 -7.30 -8.73 10.51
C ALA A 127 -6.71 -10.05 11.02
N PRO A 128 -6.64 -10.25 12.34
CA PRO A 128 -6.17 -11.54 12.88
C PRO A 128 -7.12 -12.66 12.49
N ASP A 129 -6.54 -13.83 12.20
CA ASP A 129 -7.34 -15.02 11.93
C ASP A 129 -8.13 -15.40 13.17
N VAL A 130 -9.44 -15.34 13.05
CA VAL A 130 -10.34 -15.76 14.11
C VAL A 130 -10.82 -17.18 13.77
N THR A 131 -10.16 -18.14 14.33
CA THR A 131 -10.59 -19.54 14.19
C THR A 131 -11.23 -20.02 15.46
#